data_6ae96df2f979cd839130813d949cb34a
#
_entry.id   6ae96df2f979cd839130813d949cb34a
#
_cell.length_a   1.000
_cell.length_b   1.000
_cell.length_c   1.000
_cell.angle_alpha   90.00
_cell.angle_beta   90.00
_cell.angle_gamma   90.00
#
_symmetry.space_group_name_H-M   'P 1'
#
loop_
_entity.id
_entity.type
_entity.pdbx_description
1 polymer ?
#
loop_
_entity_poly.entity_id
_entity_poly.type
_entity_poly.pdbx_seq_one_letter_code
_entity_poly.pdbx_strand_id
1 'polypeptide(L)'
;MKKFMLALLLCASGSAFANSACDTPRNDFDGLYCLNKVYQEADKELNDNYKKLAAKLDANGKQSLKSSQLSWISERNQSCSKKDSSGFYVNLDCATSTTIKRAQFLQDRYRECTSSGCQNSKLQ
;
A
#
# COMPACT_ATOMS: atom_id res chain seq x y z
N MET A 1 21.97 44.25 -1.93
CA MET A 1 21.38 43.38 -0.92
C MET A 1 20.47 42.39 -1.63
N LYS A 2 20.94 41.15 -1.81
CA LYS A 2 20.15 40.11 -2.45
C LYS A 2 19.36 39.34 -1.38
N LYS A 3 18.05 39.50 -1.39
CA LYS A 3 17.14 38.74 -0.50
C LYS A 3 17.01 37.30 -1.06
N PHE A 4 17.63 36.33 -0.39
CA PHE A 4 17.39 34.91 -0.66
C PHE A 4 16.02 34.55 -0.05
N MET A 5 15.05 34.29 -0.91
CA MET A 5 13.75 33.74 -0.55
C MET A 5 13.90 32.24 -0.44
N LEU A 6 13.93 31.73 0.78
CA LEU A 6 13.97 30.29 1.07
C LEU A 6 12.55 29.75 0.86
N ALA A 7 12.34 29.07 -0.27
CA ALA A 7 11.08 28.35 -0.50
C ALA A 7 11.10 27.05 0.31
N LEU A 8 10.33 27.00 1.39
CA LEU A 8 10.04 25.76 2.14
C LEU A 8 9.13 24.88 1.28
N LEU A 9 9.69 23.81 0.71
CA LEU A 9 8.88 22.71 0.16
C LEU A 9 8.26 21.93 1.33
N LEU A 10 6.98 22.17 1.58
CA LEU A 10 6.18 21.27 2.40
C LEU A 10 5.91 19.99 1.58
N CYS A 11 6.68 18.94 1.87
CA CYS A 11 6.31 17.59 1.45
C CYS A 11 5.08 17.15 2.26
N ALA A 12 3.91 17.24 1.66
CA ALA A 12 2.68 16.68 2.22
C ALA A 12 2.76 15.14 2.13
N SER A 13 3.15 14.50 3.21
CA SER A 13 3.06 13.05 3.43
C SER A 13 1.60 12.70 3.73
N GLY A 14 0.80 12.54 2.66
CA GLY A 14 -0.65 12.37 2.74
C GLY A 14 -1.19 10.96 2.96
N SER A 15 -0.37 9.98 3.39
CA SER A 15 -0.80 8.57 3.37
C SER A 15 -1.29 8.00 4.71
N ALA A 16 -1.08 8.69 5.84
CA ALA A 16 -1.45 8.17 7.15
C ALA A 16 -2.90 8.45 7.57
N PHE A 17 -3.60 9.33 6.86
CA PHE A 17 -4.91 9.83 7.28
C PHE A 17 -6.11 9.14 6.61
N ALA A 18 -5.90 8.28 5.61
CA ALA A 18 -6.98 7.69 4.82
C ALA A 18 -7.86 6.74 5.65
N ASN A 19 -7.28 5.97 6.58
CA ASN A 19 -8.03 5.02 7.41
C ASN A 19 -8.79 5.71 8.54
N SER A 20 -8.25 6.78 9.13
CA SER A 20 -8.90 7.55 10.20
C SER A 20 -10.11 8.34 9.72
N ALA A 21 -10.22 8.64 8.42
CA ALA A 21 -11.39 9.30 7.84
C ALA A 21 -12.68 8.46 7.95
N CYS A 22 -12.57 7.15 8.20
CA CYS A 22 -13.70 6.23 8.37
C CYS A 22 -14.03 5.91 9.84
N ASP A 23 -13.37 6.55 10.81
CA ASP A 23 -13.51 6.22 12.25
C ASP A 23 -14.84 6.69 12.86
N THR A 24 -15.53 7.65 12.21
CA THR A 24 -16.79 8.20 12.70
C THR A 24 -17.92 8.13 11.66
N PRO A 25 -18.30 6.93 11.20
CA PRO A 25 -19.39 6.76 10.24
C PRO A 25 -20.74 7.10 10.91
N ARG A 26 -21.66 7.64 10.13
CA ARG A 26 -23.02 7.98 10.60
C ARG A 26 -23.90 6.75 10.79
N ASN A 27 -23.63 5.68 10.08
CA ASN A 27 -24.29 4.38 10.15
C ASN A 27 -23.42 3.29 9.49
N ASP A 28 -23.86 2.04 9.56
CA ASP A 28 -23.11 0.88 9.06
C ASP A 28 -22.83 0.96 7.54
N PHE A 29 -23.78 1.43 6.75
CA PHE A 29 -23.61 1.58 5.30
C PHE A 29 -22.58 2.68 4.96
N ASP A 30 -22.60 3.78 5.70
CA ASP A 30 -21.64 4.87 5.54
C ASP A 30 -20.21 4.38 5.87
N GLY A 31 -20.08 3.61 6.96
CA GLY A 31 -18.82 2.98 7.35
C GLY A 31 -18.31 1.98 6.31
N LEU A 32 -19.17 1.11 5.83
CA LEU A 32 -18.83 0.15 4.78
C LEU A 32 -18.41 0.84 3.47
N TYR A 33 -19.17 1.85 3.05
CA TYR A 33 -18.86 2.63 1.84
C TYR A 33 -17.49 3.30 1.96
N CYS A 34 -17.23 3.96 3.09
CA CYS A 34 -15.97 4.64 3.35
C CYS A 34 -14.78 3.68 3.30
N LEU A 35 -14.85 2.59 4.06
CA LEU A 35 -13.77 1.57 4.09
C LEU A 35 -13.54 0.93 2.73
N ASN A 36 -14.61 0.64 1.99
CA ASN A 36 -14.47 0.07 0.65
C ASN A 36 -13.78 1.04 -0.32
N LYS A 37 -14.11 2.32 -0.25
CA LYS A 37 -13.48 3.35 -1.06
C LYS A 37 -11.98 3.48 -0.74
N VAL A 38 -11.63 3.55 0.53
CA VAL A 38 -10.22 3.62 0.97
C VAL A 38 -9.46 2.35 0.59
N TYR A 39 -10.08 1.19 0.69
CA TYR A 39 -9.48 -0.07 0.25
C TYR A 39 -9.18 -0.06 -1.26
N GLN A 40 -10.11 0.39 -2.09
CA GLN A 40 -9.91 0.47 -3.54
C GLN A 40 -8.79 1.45 -3.91
N GLU A 41 -8.70 2.59 -3.23
CA GLU A 41 -7.60 3.54 -3.42
C GLU A 41 -6.25 2.94 -3.01
N ALA A 42 -6.19 2.24 -1.87
CA ALA A 42 -4.99 1.56 -1.41
C ALA A 42 -4.54 0.44 -2.38
N ASP A 43 -5.49 -0.34 -2.90
CA ASP A 43 -5.22 -1.40 -3.89
C ASP A 43 -4.68 -0.81 -5.20
N LYS A 44 -5.24 0.30 -5.65
CA LYS A 44 -4.73 1.02 -6.83
C LYS A 44 -3.30 1.50 -6.61
N GLU A 45 -3.02 2.14 -5.48
CA GLU A 45 -1.67 2.60 -5.14
C GLU A 45 -0.67 1.44 -5.05
N LEU A 46 -1.08 0.34 -4.43
CA LEU A 46 -0.29 -0.91 -4.37
C LEU A 46 0.14 -1.37 -5.77
N ASN A 47 -0.83 -1.47 -6.68
CA ASN A 47 -0.58 -1.93 -8.04
C ASN A 47 0.28 -0.96 -8.85
N ASP A 48 0.06 0.35 -8.71
CA ASP A 48 0.87 1.38 -9.35
C ASP A 48 2.34 1.32 -8.86
N ASN A 49 2.54 1.20 -7.54
CA ASN A 49 3.88 1.07 -6.95
C ASN A 49 4.57 -0.23 -7.34
N TYR A 50 3.84 -1.34 -7.41
CA TYR A 50 4.36 -2.62 -7.92
C TYR A 50 4.90 -2.48 -9.35
N LYS A 51 4.12 -1.88 -10.25
CA LYS A 51 4.52 -1.68 -11.66
C LYS A 51 5.76 -0.79 -11.78
N LYS A 52 5.79 0.32 -11.02
CA LYS A 52 6.93 1.24 -11.02
C LYS A 52 8.20 0.56 -10.53
N LEU A 53 8.11 -0.20 -9.45
CA LEU A 53 9.24 -0.96 -8.90
C LEU A 53 9.71 -2.05 -9.88
N ALA A 54 8.79 -2.85 -10.39
CA ALA A 54 9.10 -3.92 -11.34
C ALA A 54 9.86 -3.40 -12.57
N ALA A 55 9.50 -2.21 -13.07
CA ALA A 55 10.17 -1.59 -14.21
C ALA A 55 11.65 -1.21 -13.95
N LYS A 56 12.06 -1.09 -12.68
CA LYS A 56 13.44 -0.78 -12.28
C LYS A 56 14.31 -2.01 -12.02
N LEU A 57 13.69 -3.18 -11.85
CA LEU A 57 14.36 -4.40 -11.44
C LEU A 57 14.92 -5.18 -12.65
N ASP A 58 16.01 -5.91 -12.41
CA ASP A 58 16.50 -6.95 -13.32
C ASP A 58 15.58 -8.19 -13.30
N ALA A 59 15.89 -9.20 -14.11
CA ALA A 59 15.06 -10.40 -14.21
C ALA A 59 14.93 -11.16 -12.88
N ASN A 60 16.02 -11.24 -12.10
CA ASN A 60 16.00 -11.88 -10.77
C ASN A 60 15.18 -11.07 -9.78
N GLY A 61 15.32 -9.74 -9.79
CA GLY A 61 14.53 -8.84 -8.95
C GLY A 61 13.03 -8.92 -9.26
N LYS A 62 12.66 -8.95 -10.53
CA LYS A 62 11.25 -9.14 -10.94
C LYS A 62 10.67 -10.46 -10.44
N GLN A 63 11.44 -11.55 -10.51
CA GLN A 63 11.01 -12.84 -10.00
C GLN A 63 10.84 -12.84 -8.48
N SER A 64 11.78 -12.26 -7.75
CA SER A 64 11.71 -12.10 -6.29
C SER A 64 10.51 -11.24 -5.88
N LEU A 65 10.29 -10.11 -6.56
CA LEU A 65 9.16 -9.24 -6.30
C LEU A 65 7.82 -9.94 -6.54
N LYS A 66 7.69 -10.67 -7.65
CA LYS A 66 6.48 -11.43 -7.96
C LYS A 66 6.19 -12.49 -6.90
N SER A 67 7.18 -13.27 -6.52
CA SER A 67 7.05 -14.31 -5.50
C SER A 67 6.64 -13.72 -4.14
N SER A 68 7.31 -12.66 -3.72
CA SER A 68 7.00 -11.91 -2.49
C SER A 68 5.57 -11.34 -2.50
N GLN A 69 5.14 -10.79 -3.63
CA GLN A 69 3.80 -10.21 -3.75
C GLN A 69 2.70 -11.28 -3.66
N LEU A 70 2.91 -12.45 -4.28
CA LEU A 70 1.97 -13.56 -4.20
C LEU A 70 1.86 -14.12 -2.77
N SER A 71 2.98 -14.25 -2.07
CA SER A 71 3.00 -14.65 -0.66
C SER A 71 2.25 -13.63 0.21
N TRP A 72 2.51 -12.34 0.01
CA TRP A 72 1.82 -11.28 0.74
C TRP A 72 0.30 -11.29 0.50
N ILE A 73 -0.15 -11.49 -0.75
CA ILE A 73 -1.59 -11.61 -1.07
C ILE A 73 -2.21 -12.76 -0.28
N SER A 74 -1.54 -13.92 -0.24
CA SER A 74 -2.00 -15.10 0.50
C SER A 74 -2.10 -14.81 2.00
N GLU A 75 -1.08 -14.21 2.58
CA GLU A 75 -1.05 -13.84 4.01
C GLU A 75 -2.14 -12.83 4.37
N ARG A 76 -2.32 -11.78 3.57
CA ARG A 76 -3.40 -10.82 3.75
C ARG A 76 -4.76 -11.51 3.74
N ASN A 77 -5.00 -12.35 2.74
CA ASN A 77 -6.28 -13.03 2.58
C ASN A 77 -6.56 -13.98 3.76
N GLN A 78 -5.56 -14.71 4.23
CA GLN A 78 -5.70 -15.58 5.41
C GLN A 78 -5.94 -14.81 6.69
N SER A 79 -5.22 -13.69 6.89
CA SER A 79 -5.28 -12.91 8.12
C SER A 79 -6.53 -12.06 8.23
N CYS A 80 -7.05 -11.56 7.09
CA CYS A 80 -8.15 -10.60 7.05
C CYS A 80 -9.49 -11.22 6.63
N SER A 81 -9.56 -12.53 6.44
CA SER A 81 -10.81 -13.19 6.08
C SER A 81 -10.99 -14.52 6.80
N LYS A 82 -12.22 -14.99 6.84
CA LYS A 82 -12.58 -16.32 7.29
C LYS A 82 -13.67 -16.90 6.39
N LYS A 83 -13.72 -18.22 6.36
CA LYS A 83 -14.79 -18.99 5.73
C LYS A 83 -15.39 -19.94 6.78
N ASP A 84 -16.70 -19.96 6.88
CA ASP A 84 -17.45 -20.94 7.67
C ASP A 84 -18.69 -21.43 6.91
N SER A 85 -19.56 -22.20 7.58
CA SER A 85 -20.77 -22.75 6.98
C SER A 85 -21.78 -21.71 6.50
N SER A 86 -21.70 -20.48 7.00
CA SER A 86 -22.59 -19.37 6.62
C SER A 86 -22.03 -18.49 5.49
N GLY A 87 -20.74 -18.63 5.13
CA GLY A 87 -20.17 -17.92 3.99
C GLY A 87 -18.75 -17.43 4.18
N PHE A 88 -18.39 -16.44 3.36
CA PHE A 88 -17.12 -15.72 3.43
C PHE A 88 -17.29 -14.39 4.12
N TYR A 89 -16.34 -14.06 4.99
CA TYR A 89 -16.28 -12.80 5.72
C TYR A 89 -14.93 -12.15 5.50
N VAL A 90 -14.92 -10.89 5.20
CA VAL A 90 -13.70 -10.08 5.06
C VAL A 90 -13.74 -8.97 6.10
N ASN A 91 -12.68 -8.89 6.91
CA ASN A 91 -12.41 -7.71 7.71
C ASN A 91 -11.79 -6.64 6.80
N LEU A 92 -12.61 -5.69 6.39
CA LEU A 92 -12.23 -4.67 5.42
C LEU A 92 -11.19 -3.68 5.99
N ASP A 93 -11.23 -3.39 7.29
CA ASP A 93 -10.22 -2.55 7.94
C ASP A 93 -8.86 -3.25 7.97
N CYS A 94 -8.82 -4.53 8.32
CA CYS A 94 -7.61 -5.36 8.23
C CYS A 94 -7.05 -5.39 6.80
N ALA A 95 -7.89 -5.65 5.80
CA ALA A 95 -7.48 -5.70 4.40
C ALA A 95 -6.92 -4.35 3.93
N THR A 96 -7.57 -3.25 4.31
CA THR A 96 -7.16 -1.89 3.95
C THR A 96 -5.81 -1.53 4.57
N SER A 97 -5.66 -1.68 5.88
CA SER A 97 -4.43 -1.32 6.59
C SER A 97 -3.24 -2.17 6.14
N THR A 98 -3.45 -3.46 5.89
CA THR A 98 -2.42 -4.35 5.35
C THR A 98 -2.00 -3.95 3.94
N THR A 99 -2.96 -3.57 3.10
CA THR A 99 -2.70 -3.10 1.72
C THR A 99 -1.94 -1.77 1.70
N ILE A 100 -2.30 -0.81 2.56
CA ILE A 100 -1.58 0.46 2.71
C ILE A 100 -0.11 0.21 3.09
N LYS A 101 0.14 -0.64 4.08
CA LYS A 101 1.50 -0.99 4.51
C LYS A 101 2.32 -1.61 3.38
N ARG A 102 1.73 -2.48 2.58
CA ARG A 102 2.41 -3.09 1.43
C ARG A 102 2.69 -2.06 0.33
N ALA A 103 1.74 -1.16 0.04
CA ALA A 103 1.94 -0.07 -0.92
C ALA A 103 3.12 0.83 -0.50
N GLN A 104 3.23 1.15 0.78
CA GLN A 104 4.37 1.91 1.34
C GLN A 104 5.68 1.15 1.21
N PHE A 105 5.71 -0.15 1.52
CA PHE A 105 6.88 -1.00 1.34
C PHE A 105 7.38 -0.96 -0.11
N LEU A 106 6.48 -1.13 -1.09
CA LEU A 106 6.83 -1.08 -2.51
C LEU A 106 7.35 0.30 -2.94
N GLN A 107 6.76 1.36 -2.41
CA GLN A 107 7.20 2.73 -2.64
C GLN A 107 8.62 2.97 -2.11
N ASP A 108 8.93 2.48 -0.92
CA ASP A 108 10.25 2.60 -0.33
C ASP A 108 11.31 1.84 -1.13
N ARG A 109 10.99 0.63 -1.58
CA ARG A 109 11.88 -0.14 -2.47
C ARG A 109 12.10 0.58 -3.81
N TYR A 110 11.06 1.19 -4.36
CA TYR A 110 11.17 2.00 -5.56
C TYR A 110 12.09 3.22 -5.36
N ARG A 111 11.93 3.93 -4.24
CA ARG A 111 12.80 5.07 -3.90
C ARG A 111 14.26 4.65 -3.74
N GLU A 112 14.54 3.52 -3.12
CA GLU A 112 15.90 2.97 -3.04
C GLU A 112 16.47 2.68 -4.42
N CYS A 113 15.70 2.06 -5.31
CA CYS A 113 16.13 1.80 -6.69
C CYS A 113 16.53 3.08 -7.42
N THR A 114 15.80 4.17 -7.24
CA THR A 114 16.05 5.45 -7.93
C THR A 114 17.16 6.26 -7.31
N SER A 115 17.51 6.05 -6.05
CA SER A 115 18.54 6.82 -5.34
C SER A 115 19.89 6.09 -5.24
N SER A 116 19.93 4.89 -4.69
CA SER A 116 21.15 4.14 -4.38
C SER A 116 21.27 2.81 -5.15
N GLY A 117 20.28 2.45 -5.91
CA GLY A 117 20.20 1.20 -6.66
C GLY A 117 19.29 0.16 -6.01
N CYS A 118 18.74 -0.74 -6.84
CA CYS A 118 17.86 -1.80 -6.39
C CYS A 118 18.63 -2.86 -5.60
N GLN A 119 18.00 -3.39 -4.55
CA GLN A 119 18.53 -4.49 -3.75
C GLN A 119 17.52 -5.64 -3.73
N ASN A 120 17.76 -6.68 -4.53
CA ASN A 120 16.86 -7.81 -4.68
C ASN A 120 16.58 -8.55 -3.36
N SER A 121 17.56 -8.59 -2.45
CA SER A 121 17.41 -9.19 -1.11
C SER A 121 16.38 -8.51 -0.21
N LYS A 122 16.00 -7.29 -0.51
CA LYS A 122 15.00 -6.52 0.26
C LYS A 122 13.58 -6.60 -0.31
N LEU A 123 13.37 -7.38 -1.35
CA LEU A 123 12.06 -7.51 -2.02
C LEU A 123 11.14 -8.56 -1.39
N GLN A 124 11.62 -9.27 -0.39
CA GLN A 124 10.88 -10.33 0.31
C GLN A 124 10.13 -9.80 1.52
#